data_656d8fea91bcf4e6657dd73c22b26088
#
_entry.id   656d8fea91bcf4e6657dd73c22b26088
#
_cell.length_a   1.000
_cell.length_b   1.000
_cell.length_c   1.000
_cell.angle_alpha   90.00
_cell.angle_beta   90.00
_cell.angle_gamma   90.00
#
_symmetry.space_group_name_H-M   'P 1'
#
loop_
_entity.id
_entity.type
_entity.pdbx_description
1 polymer ?
#
loop_
_entity_poly.entity_id
_entity_poly.type
_entity_poly.pdbx_seq_one_letter_code
_entity_poly.pdbx_strand_id
1 'polypeptide(L)'
;TAALSQWCERQDLARPARISAALVAEGIAPPSDLARLLDLPAGASPGYRHLRRSCGGKVLSAAHNWDAPTRLTPAMNEVLRTTDTPFGKAVAALNFRRERLDSPQGRAAPCPAGPVLSHRALLRLPDGAPLALVVECYTRANLRG
;
A
#
# COMPACT_ATOMS: atom_id res chain seq x y z
N THR A 1 0.33 9.99 -6.23
CA THR A 1 1.18 9.69 -7.41
C THR A 1 1.65 10.92 -8.16
N ALA A 2 0.86 11.99 -8.19
CA ALA A 2 1.31 13.22 -8.84
C ALA A 2 2.58 13.77 -8.18
N ALA A 3 2.64 13.73 -6.86
CA ALA A 3 3.81 14.17 -6.11
C ALA A 3 5.04 13.31 -6.42
N LEU A 4 4.86 11.99 -6.55
CA LEU A 4 5.96 11.09 -6.90
C LEU A 4 6.42 11.32 -8.34
N SER A 5 5.49 11.58 -9.25
CA SER A 5 5.85 11.87 -10.64
C SER A 5 6.67 13.15 -10.74
N GLN A 6 6.27 14.21 -10.04
CA GLN A 6 7.01 15.45 -10.00
C GLN A 6 8.40 15.26 -9.37
N TRP A 7 8.47 14.51 -8.29
CA TRP A 7 9.74 14.20 -7.64
C TRP A 7 10.66 13.44 -8.59
N CYS A 8 10.12 12.44 -9.30
CA CYS A 8 10.85 11.63 -10.27
C CYS A 8 11.49 12.51 -11.36
N GLU A 9 10.71 13.45 -11.88
CA GLU A 9 11.19 14.38 -12.90
C GLU A 9 12.26 15.32 -12.38
N ARG A 10 12.05 15.88 -11.17
CA ARG A 10 13.02 16.79 -10.56
C ARG A 10 14.37 16.13 -10.30
N GLN A 11 14.37 14.84 -9.96
CA GLN A 11 15.59 14.07 -9.72
C GLN A 11 16.24 13.57 -11.01
N ASP A 12 15.62 13.87 -12.17
CA ASP A 12 16.13 13.47 -13.47
C ASP A 12 16.34 11.94 -13.60
N LEU A 13 15.49 11.19 -12.92
CA LEU A 13 15.57 9.71 -12.93
C LEU A 13 14.93 9.11 -14.17
N ALA A 14 13.95 9.80 -14.77
CA ALA A 14 13.30 9.38 -15.99
C ALA A 14 12.67 10.58 -16.69
N ARG A 15 12.68 10.55 -18.03
CA ARG A 15 12.04 11.58 -18.85
C ARG A 15 11.35 10.95 -20.04
N PRO A 16 10.04 11.16 -20.25
CA PRO A 16 9.16 11.85 -19.31
C PRO A 16 9.05 11.07 -17.99
N ALA A 17 8.73 11.78 -16.90
CA ALA A 17 8.58 11.14 -15.60
C ALA A 17 7.47 10.12 -15.65
N ARG A 18 7.79 8.90 -15.25
CA ARG A 18 6.85 7.79 -15.26
C ARG A 18 6.95 7.02 -13.96
N ILE A 19 5.89 7.07 -13.18
CA ILE A 19 5.76 6.21 -12.02
C ILE A 19 5.05 4.95 -12.47
N SER A 20 5.78 3.85 -12.49
CA SER A 20 5.21 2.55 -12.82
C SER A 20 4.86 1.79 -11.54
N ALA A 21 3.82 0.97 -11.62
CA ALA A 21 3.40 0.10 -10.52
C ALA A 21 3.41 -1.33 -11.02
N ALA A 22 3.90 -2.25 -10.19
CA ALA A 22 3.93 -3.66 -10.53
C ALA A 22 3.59 -4.49 -9.30
N LEU A 23 2.77 -5.52 -9.49
CA LEU A 23 2.52 -6.52 -8.45
C LEU A 23 3.77 -7.36 -8.27
N VAL A 24 4.10 -7.62 -7.01
CA VAL A 24 5.23 -8.45 -6.63
C VAL A 24 4.68 -9.73 -6.03
N ALA A 25 5.12 -10.88 -6.56
CA ALA A 25 4.63 -12.17 -6.10
C ALA A 25 5.08 -12.50 -4.68
N GLU A 26 6.26 -12.00 -4.29
CA GLU A 26 6.81 -12.26 -2.97
C GLU A 26 6.05 -11.47 -1.91
N GLY A 27 5.75 -12.12 -0.81
CA GLY A 27 5.03 -11.51 0.28
C GLY A 27 5.83 -11.49 1.56
N ILE A 28 5.27 -10.82 2.54
CA ILE A 28 5.81 -10.74 3.89
C ILE A 28 4.73 -11.21 4.86
N ALA A 29 5.14 -11.62 6.04
CA ALA A 29 4.21 -12.01 7.07
C ALA A 29 3.34 -10.82 7.49
N PRO A 30 2.05 -11.02 7.75
CA PRO A 30 1.20 -9.93 8.22
C PRO A 30 1.63 -9.45 9.62
N PRO A 31 1.35 -8.19 9.95
CA PRO A 31 1.56 -7.72 11.32
C PRO A 31 0.73 -8.54 12.31
N SER A 32 1.25 -8.71 13.52
CA SER A 32 0.60 -9.54 14.54
C SER A 32 -0.78 -8.99 14.96
N ASP A 33 -1.00 -7.69 14.78
CA ASP A 33 -2.25 -7.03 15.14
C ASP A 33 -3.25 -6.93 13.98
N LEU A 34 -2.96 -7.58 12.85
CA LEU A 34 -3.78 -7.44 11.64
C LEU A 34 -5.23 -7.85 11.85
N ALA A 35 -5.47 -9.03 12.45
CA ALA A 35 -6.83 -9.52 12.65
C ALA A 35 -7.64 -8.56 13.52
N ARG A 36 -7.01 -7.96 14.53
CA ARG A 36 -7.65 -6.98 15.40
C ARG A 36 -7.95 -5.69 14.64
N LEU A 37 -6.97 -5.18 13.87
CA LEU A 37 -7.13 -3.95 13.12
C LEU A 37 -8.23 -4.05 12.06
N LEU A 38 -8.35 -5.20 11.40
CA LEU A 38 -9.36 -5.42 10.37
C LEU A 38 -10.66 -6.00 10.92
N ASP A 39 -10.72 -6.27 12.22
CA ASP A 39 -11.90 -6.88 12.84
C ASP A 39 -12.35 -8.11 12.04
N LEU A 40 -11.39 -9.00 11.77
CA LEU A 40 -11.66 -10.20 10.99
C LEU A 40 -12.33 -11.26 11.86
N PRO A 41 -13.38 -11.93 11.35
CA PRO A 41 -13.97 -13.07 12.05
C PRO A 41 -12.96 -14.20 12.20
N ALA A 42 -13.12 -15.02 13.23
CA ALA A 42 -12.27 -16.20 13.43
C ALA A 42 -12.29 -17.08 12.19
N GLY A 43 -11.11 -17.49 11.73
CA GLY A 43 -10.96 -18.32 10.54
C GLY A 43 -11.02 -17.58 9.20
N ALA A 44 -11.29 -16.27 9.21
CA ALA A 44 -11.27 -15.49 7.98
C ALA A 44 -9.84 -15.23 7.53
N SER A 45 -9.61 -15.29 6.21
CA SER A 45 -8.30 -15.00 5.63
C SER A 45 -8.32 -13.62 4.98
N PRO A 46 -7.36 -12.74 5.30
CA PRO A 46 -7.25 -11.46 4.63
C PRO A 46 -6.72 -11.65 3.22
N GLY A 47 -7.10 -10.73 2.32
CA GLY A 47 -6.42 -10.59 1.05
C GLY A 47 -5.08 -9.90 1.26
N TYR A 48 -4.11 -10.17 0.39
CA TYR A 48 -2.79 -9.54 0.49
C TYR A 48 -2.30 -9.14 -0.89
N ARG A 49 -1.72 -7.95 -0.98
CA ARG A 49 -1.04 -7.46 -2.19
C ARG A 49 0.24 -6.76 -1.82
N HIS A 50 1.24 -6.97 -2.64
CA HIS A 50 2.50 -6.25 -2.59
C HIS A 50 2.67 -5.51 -3.92
N LEU A 51 2.69 -4.19 -3.87
CA LEU A 51 2.80 -3.33 -5.04
C LEU A 51 4.06 -2.50 -4.94
N ARG A 52 4.87 -2.52 -5.98
CA ARG A 52 6.11 -1.75 -6.04
C ARG A 52 5.93 -0.58 -7.01
N ARG A 53 6.30 0.61 -6.56
CA ARG A 53 6.32 1.80 -7.42
C ARG A 53 7.75 2.18 -7.73
N SER A 54 8.00 2.44 -9.01
CA SER A 54 9.34 2.71 -9.52
C SER A 54 9.34 3.94 -10.41
N CYS A 55 10.52 4.57 -10.50
CA CYS A 55 10.79 5.69 -11.39
C CYS A 55 12.05 5.36 -12.18
N GLY A 56 11.91 5.15 -13.50
CA GLY A 56 13.04 4.86 -14.35
C GLY A 56 13.88 3.66 -13.90
N GLY A 57 13.26 2.63 -13.38
CA GLY A 57 13.95 1.45 -12.88
C GLY A 57 14.37 1.54 -11.42
N LYS A 58 14.26 2.73 -10.80
CA LYS A 58 14.54 2.88 -9.36
C LYS A 58 13.27 2.67 -8.56
N VAL A 59 13.33 1.78 -7.58
CA VAL A 59 12.20 1.54 -6.70
C VAL A 59 12.07 2.70 -5.72
N LEU A 60 10.91 3.34 -5.70
CA LEU A 60 10.63 4.45 -4.80
C LEU A 60 9.92 4.00 -3.53
N SER A 61 8.98 3.08 -3.67
CA SER A 61 8.23 2.58 -2.53
C SER A 61 7.71 1.17 -2.81
N ALA A 62 7.42 0.48 -1.73
CA ALA A 62 6.69 -0.78 -1.75
C ALA A 62 5.49 -0.64 -0.83
N ALA A 63 4.31 -1.00 -1.31
CA ALA A 63 3.10 -0.97 -0.53
C ALA A 63 2.64 -2.40 -0.26
N HIS A 64 2.30 -2.66 0.99
CA HIS A 64 1.73 -3.93 1.41
C HIS A 64 0.32 -3.66 1.88
N ASN A 65 -0.66 -4.34 1.28
CA ASN A 65 -2.06 -4.16 1.62
C ASN A 65 -2.66 -5.48 2.10
N TRP A 66 -3.30 -5.44 3.24
CA TRP A 66 -4.12 -6.55 3.73
C TRP A 66 -5.56 -6.05 3.78
N ASP A 67 -6.48 -6.77 3.16
CA ASP A 67 -7.87 -6.34 3.09
C ASP A 67 -8.82 -7.39 3.65
N ALA A 68 -10.07 -6.98 3.86
CA ALA A 68 -11.16 -7.89 4.20
C ALA A 68 -11.96 -8.15 2.91
N PRO A 69 -11.72 -9.28 2.21
CA PRO A 69 -12.32 -9.50 0.89
C PRO A 69 -13.84 -9.49 0.87
N THR A 70 -14.45 -9.89 1.97
CA THR A 70 -15.92 -9.90 2.06
C THR A 70 -16.55 -8.52 2.10
N ARG A 71 -15.74 -7.48 2.36
CA ARG A 71 -16.20 -6.09 2.38
C ARG A 71 -16.00 -5.39 1.04
N LEU A 72 -15.48 -6.11 0.04
CA LEU A 72 -15.28 -5.64 -1.32
C LEU A 72 -16.32 -6.28 -2.23
N THR A 73 -16.60 -5.62 -3.36
CA THR A 73 -17.44 -6.24 -4.39
C THR A 73 -16.66 -7.34 -5.12
N PRO A 74 -17.35 -8.31 -5.74
CA PRO A 74 -16.66 -9.30 -6.57
C PRO A 74 -15.80 -8.69 -7.68
N ALA A 75 -16.27 -7.61 -8.30
CA ALA A 75 -15.51 -6.93 -9.35
C ALA A 75 -14.22 -6.31 -8.80
N MET A 76 -14.27 -5.73 -7.60
CA MET A 76 -13.08 -5.18 -6.94
C MET A 76 -12.07 -6.27 -6.62
N ASN A 77 -12.53 -7.40 -6.08
CA ASN A 77 -11.65 -8.53 -5.80
C ASN A 77 -10.97 -9.04 -7.06
N GLU A 78 -11.69 -9.08 -8.18
CA GLU A 78 -11.14 -9.51 -9.46
C GLU A 78 -10.05 -8.55 -9.95
N VAL A 79 -10.30 -7.24 -9.88
CA VAL A 79 -9.30 -6.24 -10.27
C VAL A 79 -8.05 -6.37 -9.41
N LEU A 80 -8.22 -6.53 -8.10
CA LEU A 80 -7.08 -6.65 -7.19
C LEU A 80 -6.29 -7.93 -7.43
N ARG A 81 -6.95 -8.99 -7.85
CA ARG A 81 -6.30 -10.28 -8.09
C ARG A 81 -5.56 -10.32 -9.42
N THR A 82 -6.04 -9.61 -10.43
CA THR A 82 -5.57 -9.78 -11.81
C THR A 82 -4.84 -8.58 -12.40
N THR A 83 -4.82 -7.44 -11.70
CA THR A 83 -4.18 -6.23 -12.24
C THR A 83 -3.22 -5.61 -11.23
N ASP A 84 -2.39 -4.68 -11.69
CA ASP A 84 -1.50 -3.89 -10.84
C ASP A 84 -2.13 -2.56 -10.42
N THR A 85 -3.45 -2.44 -10.52
CA THR A 85 -4.17 -1.25 -10.09
C THR A 85 -3.94 -1.02 -8.59
N PRO A 86 -3.56 0.20 -8.17
CA PRO A 86 -3.41 0.50 -6.75
C PRO A 86 -4.71 0.25 -5.99
N PHE A 87 -4.58 -0.22 -4.75
CA PHE A 87 -5.74 -0.62 -3.95
C PHE A 87 -6.77 0.50 -3.84
N GLY A 88 -6.33 1.71 -3.45
CA GLY A 88 -7.24 2.84 -3.27
C GLY A 88 -8.02 3.19 -4.53
N LYS A 89 -7.41 3.02 -5.70
CA LYS A 89 -8.07 3.27 -6.97
C LYS A 89 -9.11 2.18 -7.27
N ALA A 90 -8.76 0.93 -7.01
CA ALA A 90 -9.65 -0.20 -7.27
C ALA A 90 -10.92 -0.13 -6.43
N VAL A 91 -10.85 0.41 -5.22
CA VAL A 91 -11.98 0.44 -4.28
C VAL A 91 -12.53 1.85 -4.06
N ALA A 92 -12.17 2.81 -4.92
CA ALA A 92 -12.56 4.21 -4.76
C ALA A 92 -14.08 4.41 -4.62
N ALA A 93 -14.88 3.58 -5.28
CA ALA A 93 -16.33 3.66 -5.22
C ALA A 93 -16.91 3.41 -3.82
N LEU A 94 -16.14 2.82 -2.92
CA LEU A 94 -16.58 2.57 -1.55
C LEU A 94 -16.48 3.80 -0.66
N ASN A 95 -15.91 4.91 -1.17
CA ASN A 95 -15.77 6.17 -0.43
C ASN A 95 -15.09 5.99 0.92
N PHE A 96 -14.01 5.20 0.95
CA PHE A 96 -13.27 4.98 2.18
C PHE A 96 -12.59 6.26 2.66
N ARG A 97 -12.33 6.34 3.96
CA ARG A 97 -11.46 7.35 4.53
C ARG A 97 -10.18 6.70 5.02
N ARG A 98 -9.10 7.48 5.06
CA ARG A 98 -7.79 7.03 5.48
C ARG A 98 -7.51 7.51 6.89
N GLU A 99 -7.25 6.58 7.80
CA GLU A 99 -6.85 6.87 9.17
C GLU A 99 -5.38 6.53 9.34
N ARG A 100 -4.56 7.54 9.53
CA ARG A 100 -3.13 7.33 9.73
C ARG A 100 -2.90 6.71 11.10
N LEU A 101 -2.13 5.63 11.15
CA LEU A 101 -1.75 4.97 12.38
C LEU A 101 -0.37 5.46 12.81
N ASP A 102 -0.16 5.55 14.13
CA ASP A 102 1.14 5.88 14.66
C ASP A 102 2.14 4.80 14.29
N SER A 103 3.34 5.23 13.87
CA SER A 103 4.42 4.32 13.56
C SER A 103 5.64 4.69 14.38
N PRO A 104 6.46 3.70 14.79
CA PRO A 104 7.78 3.99 15.31
C PRO A 104 8.56 4.80 14.28
N GLN A 105 9.41 5.71 14.76
CA GLN A 105 10.22 6.52 13.86
C GLN A 105 11.08 5.65 12.96
N GLY A 106 11.12 6.03 11.69
CA GLY A 106 11.96 5.44 10.68
C GLY A 106 11.36 4.26 9.98
N ARG A 107 10.67 3.38 10.69
CA ARG A 107 10.22 2.14 10.08
C ARG A 107 9.05 1.53 10.85
N ALA A 108 8.02 1.14 10.11
CA ALA A 108 6.97 0.27 10.65
C ALA A 108 7.29 -1.16 10.21
N ALA A 109 7.07 -2.13 11.11
CA ALA A 109 7.05 -3.51 10.68
C ALA A 109 5.85 -3.67 9.75
N PRO A 110 5.98 -4.33 8.61
CA PRO A 110 7.06 -5.23 8.22
C PRO A 110 8.07 -4.64 7.21
N CYS A 111 8.28 -3.34 7.20
CA CYS A 111 9.27 -2.77 6.29
C CYS A 111 10.67 -3.33 6.57
N PRO A 112 11.50 -3.51 5.53
CA PRO A 112 12.84 -4.02 5.72
C PRO A 112 13.69 -3.08 6.58
N ALA A 113 14.72 -3.64 7.21
CA ALA A 113 15.67 -2.86 7.97
C ALA A 113 16.46 -1.91 7.06
N GLY A 114 16.87 -0.78 7.61
CA GLY A 114 17.67 0.20 6.90
C GLY A 114 17.02 1.59 6.95
N PRO A 115 17.65 2.58 6.30
CA PRO A 115 17.16 3.95 6.32
C PRO A 115 15.98 4.12 5.36
N VAL A 116 14.81 3.68 5.80
CA VAL A 116 13.55 3.83 5.06
C VAL A 116 12.56 4.59 5.92
N LEU A 117 11.70 5.34 5.26
CA LEU A 117 10.54 5.94 5.89
C LEU A 117 9.35 5.04 5.64
N SER A 118 8.49 4.90 6.63
CA SER A 118 7.30 4.07 6.49
C SER A 118 6.07 4.78 7.03
N HIS A 119 4.92 4.43 6.46
CA HIS A 119 3.62 4.90 6.92
C HIS A 119 2.66 3.73 7.01
N ARG A 120 1.84 3.74 8.05
CA ARG A 120 0.74 2.79 8.20
C ARG A 120 -0.57 3.57 8.18
N ALA A 121 -1.57 3.02 7.52
CA ALA A 121 -2.90 3.60 7.51
C ALA A 121 -3.95 2.50 7.48
N LEU A 122 -5.04 2.76 8.18
CA LEU A 122 -6.23 1.92 8.14
C LEU A 122 -7.26 2.61 7.26
N LEU A 123 -7.75 1.92 6.24
CA LEU A 123 -8.82 2.43 5.40
C LEU A 123 -10.14 1.98 6.00
N ARG A 124 -11.05 2.92 6.21
CA ARG A 124 -12.36 2.64 6.79
C ARG A 124 -13.47 3.00 5.84
N LEU A 125 -14.50 2.18 5.84
CA LEU A 125 -15.74 2.47 5.13
C LEU A 125 -16.49 3.63 5.82
N PRO A 126 -17.46 4.26 5.14
CA PRO A 126 -18.23 5.36 5.75
C PRO A 126 -18.90 5.01 7.07
N ASP A 127 -19.27 3.74 7.26
CA ASP A 127 -19.87 3.27 8.53
C ASP A 127 -18.83 3.01 9.62
N GLY A 128 -17.55 3.21 9.31
CA GLY A 128 -16.47 2.99 10.26
C GLY A 128 -15.86 1.60 10.23
N ALA A 129 -16.41 0.67 9.46
CA ALA A 129 -15.86 -0.67 9.37
C ALA A 129 -14.47 -0.64 8.74
N PRO A 130 -13.48 -1.37 9.28
CA PRO A 130 -12.15 -1.41 8.68
C PRO A 130 -12.18 -2.18 7.36
N LEU A 131 -11.58 -1.62 6.33
CA LEU A 131 -11.53 -2.20 5.00
C LEU A 131 -10.19 -2.84 4.70
N ALA A 132 -9.10 -2.14 5.01
CA ALA A 132 -7.76 -2.60 4.69
C ALA A 132 -6.72 -1.90 5.56
N LEU A 133 -5.63 -2.61 5.82
CA LEU A 133 -4.42 -2.04 6.38
C LEU A 133 -3.41 -1.84 5.25
N VAL A 134 -2.87 -0.64 5.13
CA VAL A 134 -1.87 -0.28 4.13
C VAL A 134 -0.58 0.08 4.85
N VAL A 135 0.52 -0.55 4.45
CA VAL A 135 1.86 -0.22 4.93
C VAL A 135 2.69 0.18 3.72
N GLU A 136 3.18 1.41 3.71
CA GLU A 136 4.07 1.89 2.66
C GLU A 136 5.48 2.04 3.19
N CYS A 137 6.43 1.44 2.48
CA CYS A 137 7.85 1.51 2.79
C CYS A 137 8.55 2.29 1.70
N TYR A 138 9.14 3.42 2.04
CA TYR A 138 9.82 4.30 1.09
C TYR A 138 11.31 4.02 1.10
N THR A 139 11.90 3.94 -0.09
CA THR A 139 13.32 3.66 -0.25
C THR A 139 14.16 4.91 -0.04
N ARG A 140 15.49 4.71 0.05
CA ARG A 140 16.45 5.80 0.10
C ARG A 140 16.34 6.75 -1.08
N ALA A 141 16.05 6.22 -2.26
CA ALA A 141 15.94 7.04 -3.47
C ALA A 141 14.86 8.12 -3.29
N ASN A 142 13.79 7.78 -2.58
CA ASN A 142 12.69 8.69 -2.32
C ASN A 142 13.03 9.75 -1.25
N LEU A 143 14.07 9.51 -0.46
CA LEU A 143 14.49 10.41 0.61
C LEU A 143 15.52 11.44 0.16
N ARG A 144 16.07 11.30 -1.03
CA ARG A 144 16.97 12.31 -1.62
C ARG A 144 16.13 13.52 -1.99
N GLY A 145 16.30 14.57 -1.28
CA GLY A 145 15.51 15.77 -1.47
C GLY A 145 16.16 16.83 -2.23
#